data_006be53478626d8316b37c55eccd757b
#
_entry.id   006be53478626d8316b37c55eccd757b
#
_cell.length_a   1.000
_cell.length_b   1.000
_cell.length_c   1.000
_cell.angle_alpha   90.00
_cell.angle_beta   90.00
_cell.angle_gamma   90.00
#
_symmetry.space_group_name_H-M   'P 1'
#
loop_
_entity.id
_entity.type
_entity.pdbx_description
1 polymer ?
#
loop_
_entity_poly.entity_id
_entity_poly.type
_entity_poly.pdbx_seq_one_letter_code
_entity_poly.pdbx_strand_id
1 'polypeptide(L)'
;MVSLIDQNQLDSFIEKNPSWIIDNKTIKKEFKFDNFIDAFGFMSKVALLSEKMDHHPDWQNTYNKVTIELTTHDMGGITTNDIKLAESIDQLINT
;
A
#
# COMPACT_ATOMS: atom_id res chain seq x y z
N MET A 1 -3.04 9.14 17.03
CA MET A 1 -3.33 10.25 16.10
C MET A 1 -2.53 10.08 14.83
N VAL A 2 -3.17 10.28 13.68
CA VAL A 2 -2.51 10.18 12.40
C VAL A 2 -1.77 11.49 12.08
N SER A 3 -0.55 11.39 11.61
CA SER A 3 0.24 12.56 11.22
C SER A 3 0.98 12.30 9.91
N LEU A 4 1.23 13.36 9.16
CA LEU A 4 2.08 13.29 7.99
C LEU A 4 3.47 12.81 8.41
N ILE A 5 4.06 11.91 7.63
CA ILE A 5 5.43 11.48 7.91
C ILE A 5 6.39 12.54 7.39
N ASP A 6 7.56 12.64 8.04
CA ASP A 6 8.59 13.54 7.56
C ASP A 6 9.45 12.87 6.48
N GLN A 7 10.32 13.65 5.84
CA GLN A 7 11.14 13.14 4.76
C GLN A 7 12.08 12.01 5.21
N ASN A 8 12.60 12.09 6.43
CA ASN A 8 13.50 11.06 6.95
C ASN A 8 12.76 9.73 7.15
N GLN A 9 11.53 9.78 7.66
CA GLN A 9 10.70 8.59 7.81
C GLN A 9 10.37 7.97 6.45
N LEU A 10 10.05 8.79 5.47
CA LEU A 10 9.74 8.32 4.12
C LEU A 10 10.96 7.68 3.48
N ASP A 11 12.11 8.33 3.56
CA ASP A 11 13.37 7.81 3.02
C ASP A 11 13.72 6.46 3.65
N SER A 12 13.54 6.35 4.96
CA SER A 12 13.80 5.10 5.69
C SER A 12 12.86 3.98 5.21
N PHE A 13 11.59 4.30 5.03
CA PHE A 13 10.62 3.32 4.54
C PHE A 13 11.00 2.82 3.13
N ILE A 14 11.30 3.72 2.22
CA ILE A 14 11.65 3.39 0.83
C ILE A 14 12.96 2.59 0.78
N GLU A 15 13.93 2.94 1.63
CA GLU A 15 15.19 2.19 1.70
C GLU A 15 14.96 0.72 2.10
N LYS A 16 14.07 0.51 3.06
CA LYS A 16 13.73 -0.85 3.53
C LYS A 16 12.78 -1.56 2.59
N ASN A 17 12.00 -0.82 1.82
CA ASN A 17 10.93 -1.37 0.96
C ASN A 17 11.04 -0.74 -0.43
N PRO A 18 12.11 -1.05 -1.18
CA PRO A 18 12.41 -0.35 -2.44
C PRO A 18 11.41 -0.64 -3.57
N SER A 19 10.53 -1.61 -3.40
CA SER A 19 9.47 -1.89 -4.39
C SER A 19 8.34 -0.86 -4.34
N TRP A 20 8.23 -0.12 -3.23
CA TRP A 20 7.31 0.99 -3.15
C TRP A 20 7.96 2.23 -3.74
N ILE A 21 7.24 2.93 -4.60
CA ILE A 21 7.74 4.11 -5.30
C ILE A 21 6.95 5.32 -4.84
N ILE A 22 7.66 6.43 -4.58
CA ILE A 22 7.00 7.69 -4.26
C ILE A 22 6.51 8.31 -5.57
N ASP A 23 5.23 8.65 -5.62
CA ASP A 23 4.62 9.30 -6.77
C ASP A 23 3.84 10.51 -6.25
N ASN A 24 4.50 11.68 -6.22
CA ASN A 24 3.96 12.91 -5.66
C ASN A 24 3.64 12.73 -4.17
N LYS A 25 2.37 12.70 -3.80
CA LYS A 25 1.93 12.58 -2.39
C LYS A 25 1.44 11.18 -2.05
N THR A 26 1.86 10.19 -2.82
CA THR A 26 1.45 8.80 -2.63
C THR A 26 2.66 7.88 -2.63
N ILE A 27 2.46 6.68 -2.09
CA ILE A 27 3.38 5.56 -2.33
C ILE A 27 2.64 4.52 -3.15
N LYS A 28 3.33 3.91 -4.11
CA LYS A 28 2.72 3.07 -5.12
C LYS A 28 3.53 1.82 -5.35
N LYS A 29 2.85 0.69 -5.52
CA LYS A 29 3.51 -0.58 -5.82
C LYS A 29 2.63 -1.43 -6.74
N GLU A 30 3.25 -2.08 -7.72
CA GLU A 30 2.59 -3.05 -8.58
C GLU A 30 2.89 -4.46 -8.08
N PHE A 31 1.84 -5.29 -8.02
CA PHE A 31 1.93 -6.68 -7.62
C PHE A 31 1.49 -7.54 -8.80
N LYS A 32 2.26 -8.58 -9.10
CA LYS A 32 1.94 -9.48 -10.20
C LYS A 32 1.80 -10.90 -9.68
N PHE A 33 0.76 -11.57 -10.16
CA PHE A 33 0.41 -12.94 -9.73
C PHE A 33 0.38 -13.87 -10.93
N ASP A 34 0.19 -15.17 -10.69
CA ASP A 34 0.14 -16.15 -11.76
C ASP A 34 -1.15 -16.06 -12.58
N ASN A 35 -2.24 -15.66 -11.94
CA ASN A 35 -3.55 -15.63 -12.57
C ASN A 35 -4.46 -14.64 -11.84
N PHE A 36 -5.67 -14.47 -12.38
CA PHE A 36 -6.65 -13.53 -11.82
C PHE A 36 -7.15 -13.97 -10.44
N ILE A 37 -7.35 -15.25 -10.22
CA ILE A 37 -7.86 -15.74 -8.94
C ILE A 37 -6.89 -15.41 -7.81
N ASP A 38 -5.59 -15.61 -8.05
CA ASP A 38 -4.56 -15.25 -7.08
C ASP A 38 -4.53 -13.75 -6.82
N ALA A 39 -4.65 -12.95 -7.88
CA ALA A 39 -4.70 -11.49 -7.76
C ALA A 39 -5.91 -11.06 -6.95
N PHE A 40 -7.09 -11.61 -7.24
CA PHE A 40 -8.31 -11.24 -6.53
C PHE A 40 -8.31 -11.72 -5.09
N GLY A 41 -7.75 -12.90 -4.82
CA GLY A 41 -7.55 -13.39 -3.46
C GLY A 41 -6.67 -12.45 -2.64
N PHE A 42 -5.59 -11.97 -3.24
CA PHE A 42 -4.74 -10.96 -2.62
C PHE A 42 -5.52 -9.67 -2.34
N MET A 43 -6.28 -9.18 -3.31
CA MET A 43 -7.10 -7.98 -3.12
C MET A 43 -8.11 -8.15 -1.99
N SER A 44 -8.70 -9.34 -1.87
CA SER A 44 -9.66 -9.62 -0.80
C SER A 44 -8.98 -9.51 0.57
N LYS A 45 -7.76 -10.00 0.70
CA LYS A 45 -7.00 -9.88 1.94
C LYS A 45 -6.65 -8.44 2.24
N VAL A 46 -6.25 -7.68 1.22
CA VAL A 46 -5.96 -6.25 1.37
C VAL A 46 -7.22 -5.50 1.81
N ALA A 47 -8.38 -5.86 1.24
CA ALA A 47 -9.64 -5.25 1.63
C ALA A 47 -9.94 -5.46 3.12
N LEU A 48 -9.68 -6.66 3.64
CA LEU A 48 -9.89 -6.96 5.05
C LEU A 48 -8.95 -6.16 5.95
N LEU A 49 -7.68 -6.01 5.55
CA LEU A 49 -6.73 -5.18 6.27
C LEU A 49 -7.18 -3.72 6.28
N SER A 50 -7.63 -3.23 5.14
CA SER A 50 -8.08 -1.84 4.99
C SER A 50 -9.28 -1.54 5.86
N GLU A 51 -10.25 -2.46 5.93
CA GLU A 51 -11.41 -2.31 6.79
C GLU A 51 -11.01 -2.31 8.26
N LYS A 52 -10.10 -3.20 8.64
CA LYS A 52 -9.63 -3.27 10.01
C LYS A 52 -8.95 -1.98 10.47
N MET A 53 -8.19 -1.36 9.58
CA MET A 53 -7.47 -0.13 9.87
C MET A 53 -8.31 1.13 9.62
N ASP A 54 -9.47 0.98 8.99
CA ASP A 54 -10.26 2.09 8.48
C ASP A 54 -9.42 3.02 7.61
N HIS A 55 -8.61 2.41 6.73
CA HIS A 55 -7.73 3.14 5.81
C HIS A 55 -7.68 2.37 4.49
N HIS A 56 -8.16 2.99 3.42
CA HIS A 56 -8.43 2.29 2.15
C HIS A 56 -7.49 2.75 1.05
N PRO A 57 -6.98 1.83 0.23
CA PRO A 57 -6.09 2.16 -0.87
C PRO A 57 -6.85 2.71 -2.08
N ASP A 58 -6.14 3.44 -2.92
CA ASP A 58 -6.54 3.63 -4.30
C ASP A 58 -5.89 2.50 -5.08
N TRP A 59 -6.66 1.72 -5.82
CA TRP A 59 -6.08 0.56 -6.48
C TRP A 59 -6.75 0.24 -7.81
N GLN A 60 -6.01 -0.52 -8.63
CA GLN A 60 -6.48 -0.99 -9.92
C GLN A 60 -6.09 -2.45 -10.08
N ASN A 61 -6.92 -3.19 -10.76
CA ASN A 61 -6.63 -4.58 -11.11
C ASN A 61 -6.87 -4.78 -12.60
N THR A 62 -5.89 -5.39 -13.27
CA THR A 62 -6.02 -5.85 -14.64
C THR A 62 -5.48 -7.27 -14.68
N TYR A 63 -6.37 -8.23 -14.83
CA TYR A 63 -6.06 -9.66 -14.86
C TYR A 63 -5.19 -10.07 -13.65
N ASN A 64 -3.90 -10.33 -13.85
CA ASN A 64 -2.99 -10.81 -12.80
C ASN A 64 -2.17 -9.69 -12.15
N LYS A 65 -2.46 -8.43 -12.48
CA LYS A 65 -1.74 -7.28 -11.91
C LYS A 65 -2.64 -6.48 -10.99
N VAL A 66 -2.09 -6.10 -9.85
CA VAL A 66 -2.76 -5.23 -8.89
C VAL A 66 -1.82 -4.07 -8.59
N THR A 67 -2.28 -2.85 -8.83
CA THR A 67 -1.52 -1.65 -8.51
C THR A 67 -2.17 -1.00 -7.30
N ILE A 68 -1.39 -0.79 -6.24
CA ILE A 68 -1.87 -0.18 -5.00
C ILE A 68 -1.16 1.15 -4.80
N GLU A 69 -1.95 2.18 -4.52
CA GLU A 69 -1.47 3.52 -4.25
C GLU A 69 -2.04 3.97 -2.91
N LEU A 70 -1.17 4.41 -2.02
CA LEU A 70 -1.56 4.78 -0.66
C LEU A 70 -1.28 6.24 -0.39
N THR A 71 -2.27 6.91 0.16
CA THR A 71 -2.18 8.29 0.61
C THR A 71 -3.28 8.52 1.63
N THR A 72 -3.18 9.57 2.43
CA THR A 72 -4.23 9.96 3.36
C THR A 72 -4.83 11.27 2.86
N HIS A 73 -5.95 11.17 2.16
CA HIS A 73 -6.57 12.31 1.49
C HIS A 73 -6.86 13.46 2.45
N ASP A 74 -7.38 13.16 3.63
CA ASP A 74 -7.71 14.18 4.63
C ASP A 74 -6.50 14.97 5.10
N MET A 75 -5.32 14.39 5.03
CA MET A 75 -4.07 15.01 5.47
C MET A 75 -3.26 15.57 4.29
N GLY A 76 -3.67 15.29 3.07
CA GLY A 76 -2.99 15.76 1.88
C GLY A 76 -1.65 15.10 1.59
N GLY A 77 -1.43 13.89 2.06
CA GLY A 77 -0.18 13.19 1.81
C GLY A 77 -0.03 11.89 2.56
N ILE A 78 1.19 11.39 2.62
CA ILE A 78 1.52 10.10 3.22
C ILE A 78 1.61 10.25 4.74
N THR A 79 0.90 9.36 5.45
CA THR A 79 0.90 9.33 6.91
C THR A 79 1.41 7.99 7.41
N THR A 80 1.50 7.85 8.73
CA THR A 80 1.87 6.59 9.37
C THR A 80 0.90 5.47 9.03
N ASN A 81 -0.37 5.78 8.75
CA ASN A 81 -1.35 4.78 8.33
C ASN A 81 -0.98 4.16 6.99
N ASP A 82 -0.48 4.96 6.07
CA ASP A 82 -0.06 4.46 4.76
C ASP A 82 1.12 3.50 4.90
N ILE A 83 2.08 3.85 5.74
CA ILE A 83 3.25 3.01 5.98
C ILE A 83 2.84 1.69 6.63
N LYS A 84 1.96 1.74 7.65
CA LYS A 84 1.49 0.53 8.31
C LYS A 84 0.73 -0.38 7.36
N LEU A 85 -0.12 0.20 6.52
CA LEU A 85 -0.87 -0.60 5.55
C LEU A 85 0.06 -1.21 4.51
N ALA A 86 1.04 -0.45 4.01
CA ALA A 86 2.02 -0.95 3.06
C ALA A 86 2.78 -2.15 3.64
N GLU A 87 3.24 -2.04 4.88
CA GLU A 87 3.96 -3.12 5.55
C GLU A 87 3.08 -4.36 5.74
N SER A 88 1.84 -4.14 6.13
CA SER A 88 0.88 -5.25 6.31
C SER A 88 0.57 -5.94 4.98
N ILE A 89 0.44 -5.18 3.91
CA ILE A 89 0.20 -5.72 2.58
C ILE A 89 1.40 -6.59 2.14
N ASP A 90 2.61 -6.10 2.34
CA ASP A 90 3.81 -6.85 1.96
C ASP A 90 3.92 -8.17 2.74
N GLN A 91 3.48 -8.20 4.00
CA GLN A 91 3.48 -9.42 4.79
C GLN A 91 2.56 -10.50 4.22
N LEU A 92 1.50 -10.12 3.51
CA LEU A 92 0.61 -11.10 2.88
C LEU A 92 1.34 -11.93 1.83
N ILE A 93 2.36 -11.37 1.21
CA ILE A 93 3.11 -12.01 0.13
C ILE A 93 4.31 -12.79 0.67
N ASN A 94 4.89 -12.32 1.76
CA ASN A 94 6.12 -12.87 2.32
C ASN A 94 5.88 -14.00 3.32
N THR A 95 4.65 -14.46 3.46
CA THR A 95 4.32 -15.58 4.37
C THR A 95 4.25 -16.91 3.65
#